data_270af96bc51ff02b664ff5a80883e8da
#
_entry.id   270af96bc51ff02b664ff5a80883e8da
#
_cell.length_a   1.000
_cell.length_b   1.000
_cell.length_c   1.000
_cell.angle_alpha   90.00
_cell.angle_beta   90.00
_cell.angle_gamma   90.00
#
_symmetry.space_group_name_H-M   'P 1'
#
loop_
_entity.id
_entity.type
_entity.pdbx_description
1 polymer ?
#
loop_
_entity_poly.entity_id
_entity_poly.type
_entity_poly.pdbx_seq_one_letter_code
_entity_poly.pdbx_strand_id
1 'polypeptide(L)'
;MAYTRYQAIDTHKDYSETINNWEYYIRSYNGGYDYMIGQYLNRYNLELDNEFNQRLANTPCDNHCKNIIQIYSSFLFRVRPSRDFGSMQDEPSLESFLKDADLEGNNLNSVVKQAQNYASIYGHCFLMLDKPNVTTNTRA
;
A
#
# COMPACT_ATOMS: atom_id res chain seq x y z
N MET A 1 -13.74 23.09 28.96
CA MET A 1 -12.89 23.51 27.82
C MET A 1 -13.48 22.89 26.56
N ALA A 2 -14.01 23.72 25.66
CA ALA A 2 -14.58 23.23 24.42
C ALA A 2 -13.42 22.81 23.48
N TYR A 3 -13.40 21.57 23.07
CA TYR A 3 -12.50 21.12 22.03
C TYR A 3 -12.86 21.87 20.75
N THR A 4 -11.96 22.71 20.30
CA THR A 4 -12.06 23.37 19.00
C THR A 4 -12.14 22.27 17.93
N ARG A 5 -13.21 22.28 17.13
CA ARG A 5 -13.33 21.40 15.96
C ARG A 5 -12.04 21.55 15.16
N TYR A 6 -11.40 20.42 14.84
CA TYR A 6 -10.30 20.40 13.89
C TYR A 6 -10.74 21.18 12.65
N GLN A 7 -10.06 22.28 12.36
CA GLN A 7 -10.18 22.90 11.05
C GLN A 7 -9.76 21.82 10.04
N ALA A 8 -10.52 21.69 8.97
CA ALA A 8 -10.15 20.78 7.89
C ALA A 8 -8.70 21.10 7.50
N ILE A 9 -7.82 20.11 7.65
CA ILE A 9 -6.43 20.25 7.25
C ILE A 9 -6.47 20.49 5.74
N ASP A 10 -5.98 21.66 5.31
CA ASP A 10 -5.84 21.93 3.89
C ASP A 10 -4.95 20.84 3.27
N THR A 11 -5.50 20.14 2.33
CA THR A 11 -4.75 19.11 1.60
C THR A 11 -3.72 19.78 0.71
N HIS A 12 -2.50 19.23 0.69
CA HIS A 12 -1.47 19.75 -0.21
C HIS A 12 -1.95 19.70 -1.65
N LYS A 13 -1.59 20.71 -2.46
CA LYS A 13 -2.03 20.82 -3.85
C LYS A 13 -1.72 19.56 -4.66
N ASP A 14 -0.50 19.04 -4.55
CA ASP A 14 -0.08 17.84 -5.28
C ASP A 14 -0.89 16.60 -4.89
N TYR A 15 -1.32 16.49 -3.62
CA TYR A 15 -2.22 15.44 -3.18
C TYR A 15 -3.58 15.55 -3.88
N SER A 16 -4.17 16.74 -3.88
CA SER A 16 -5.48 16.98 -4.49
C SER A 16 -5.48 16.73 -6.00
N GLU A 17 -4.37 16.99 -6.68
CA GLU A 17 -4.20 16.76 -8.11
C GLU A 17 -3.96 15.28 -8.46
N THR A 18 -3.36 14.51 -7.56
CA THR A 18 -2.94 13.12 -7.83
C THR A 18 -3.82 12.05 -7.22
N ILE A 19 -4.69 12.37 -6.27
CA ILE A 19 -5.50 11.37 -5.55
C ILE A 19 -6.32 10.47 -6.47
N ASN A 20 -6.90 11.03 -7.54
CA ASN A 20 -7.68 10.27 -8.52
C ASN A 20 -6.81 9.25 -9.28
N ASN A 21 -5.54 9.60 -9.55
CA ASN A 21 -4.60 8.70 -10.19
C ASN A 21 -4.21 7.55 -9.24
N TRP A 22 -4.00 7.86 -7.96
CA TRP A 22 -3.71 6.83 -6.96
C TRP A 22 -4.87 5.88 -6.73
N GLU A 23 -6.11 6.38 -6.73
CA GLU A 23 -7.29 5.52 -6.70
C GLU A 23 -7.37 4.62 -7.93
N TYR A 24 -7.09 5.14 -9.11
CA TYR A 24 -7.03 4.33 -10.32
C TYR A 24 -5.96 3.25 -10.23
N TYR A 25 -4.75 3.57 -9.71
CA TYR A 25 -3.66 2.62 -9.58
C TYR A 25 -3.99 1.47 -8.62
N ILE A 26 -4.53 1.79 -7.43
CA ILE A 26 -4.89 0.74 -6.47
C ILE A 26 -6.05 -0.12 -6.97
N ARG A 27 -7.04 0.46 -7.60
CA ARG A 27 -8.15 -0.28 -8.19
C ARG A 27 -7.68 -1.17 -9.35
N SER A 28 -6.74 -0.70 -10.16
CA SER A 28 -6.09 -1.50 -11.21
C SER A 28 -5.28 -2.66 -10.63
N TYR A 29 -4.62 -2.45 -9.50
CA TYR A 29 -3.90 -3.50 -8.79
C TYR A 29 -4.84 -4.54 -8.17
N ASN A 30 -5.92 -4.10 -7.52
CA ASN A 30 -6.90 -5.00 -6.92
C ASN A 30 -7.67 -5.78 -7.99
N GLY A 31 -8.04 -5.10 -9.08
CA GLY A 31 -8.82 -5.68 -10.16
C GLY A 31 -10.26 -6.02 -9.78
N GLY A 32 -10.94 -6.76 -10.64
CA GLY A 32 -12.29 -7.26 -10.37
C GLY A 32 -13.27 -6.15 -10.04
N TYR A 33 -14.06 -6.34 -8.99
CA TYR A 33 -15.12 -5.41 -8.58
C TYR A 33 -14.60 -4.01 -8.23
N ASP A 34 -13.44 -3.92 -7.55
CA ASP A 34 -12.83 -2.63 -7.20
C ASP A 34 -12.49 -1.80 -8.44
N TYR A 35 -12.00 -2.44 -9.50
CA TYR A 35 -11.75 -1.78 -10.77
C TYR A 35 -13.04 -1.32 -11.43
N MET A 36 -14.07 -2.15 -11.42
CA MET A 36 -15.37 -1.83 -12.04
C MET A 36 -16.11 -0.68 -11.36
N ILE A 37 -16.02 -0.56 -10.03
CA ILE A 37 -16.59 0.59 -9.29
C ILE A 37 -16.00 1.92 -9.79
N GLY A 38 -14.73 1.94 -10.22
CA GLY A 38 -14.09 3.13 -10.78
C GLY A 38 -14.65 3.62 -12.10
N GLN A 39 -15.55 2.86 -12.73
CA GLN A 39 -16.18 3.19 -14.01
C GLN A 39 -15.17 3.51 -15.12
N TYR A 40 -14.04 2.81 -15.15
CA TYR A 40 -12.99 3.02 -16.15
C TYR A 40 -13.33 2.41 -17.52
N LEU A 41 -14.48 1.75 -17.61
CA LEU A 41 -14.99 1.21 -18.88
C LEU A 41 -15.64 2.35 -19.68
N ASN A 42 -15.15 2.59 -20.89
CA ASN A 42 -15.70 3.62 -21.75
C ASN A 42 -17.09 3.20 -22.26
N ARG A 43 -18.03 4.13 -22.18
CA ARG A 43 -19.36 3.95 -22.74
C ARG A 43 -19.36 4.25 -24.23
N TYR A 44 -20.08 3.46 -25.02
CA TYR A 44 -20.29 3.73 -26.43
C TYR A 44 -21.36 4.83 -26.62
N ASN A 45 -21.19 5.66 -27.65
CA ASN A 45 -22.03 6.86 -27.85
C ASN A 45 -23.53 6.58 -27.97
N LEU A 46 -23.92 5.41 -28.45
CA LEU A 46 -25.33 5.01 -28.66
C LEU A 46 -25.77 3.92 -27.68
N GLU A 47 -24.98 3.60 -26.67
CA GLU A 47 -25.30 2.58 -25.70
C GLU A 47 -26.34 3.08 -24.69
N LEU A 48 -27.40 2.31 -24.47
CA LEU A 48 -28.39 2.62 -23.46
C LEU A 48 -27.85 2.39 -22.04
N ASP A 49 -28.40 3.06 -21.03
CA ASP A 49 -27.94 2.96 -19.63
C ASP A 49 -28.01 1.53 -19.10
N ASN A 50 -29.07 0.79 -19.41
CA ASN A 50 -29.22 -0.60 -19.01
C ASN A 50 -28.17 -1.52 -19.67
N GLU A 51 -27.83 -1.30 -20.92
CA GLU A 51 -26.80 -2.06 -21.64
C GLU A 51 -25.42 -1.80 -21.08
N PHE A 52 -25.09 -0.52 -20.85
CA PHE A 52 -23.83 -0.15 -20.20
C PHE A 52 -23.68 -0.78 -18.81
N ASN A 53 -24.72 -0.72 -17.97
CA ASN A 53 -24.70 -1.31 -16.64
C ASN A 53 -24.57 -2.85 -16.69
N GLN A 54 -25.24 -3.51 -17.64
CA GLN A 54 -25.06 -4.95 -17.84
C GLN A 54 -23.64 -5.30 -18.30
N ARG A 55 -23.08 -4.51 -19.21
CA ARG A 55 -21.70 -4.69 -19.67
C ARG A 55 -20.70 -4.44 -18.55
N LEU A 56 -20.91 -3.39 -17.75
CA LEU A 56 -20.07 -3.09 -16.57
C LEU A 56 -20.06 -4.25 -15.56
N ALA A 57 -21.23 -4.85 -15.30
CA ALA A 57 -21.39 -5.96 -14.37
C ALA A 57 -20.76 -7.29 -14.87
N ASN A 58 -20.74 -7.50 -16.19
CA ASN A 58 -20.34 -8.77 -16.79
C ASN A 58 -18.96 -8.75 -17.47
N THR A 59 -18.32 -7.57 -17.59
CA THR A 59 -17.01 -7.48 -18.24
C THR A 59 -15.93 -8.10 -17.34
N PRO A 60 -15.21 -9.13 -17.79
CA PRO A 60 -14.10 -9.69 -17.06
C PRO A 60 -12.94 -8.69 -17.02
N CYS A 61 -12.23 -8.65 -15.90
CA CYS A 61 -11.02 -7.85 -15.74
C CYS A 61 -9.86 -8.79 -15.41
N ASP A 62 -9.02 -9.08 -16.38
CA ASP A 62 -7.78 -9.84 -16.17
C ASP A 62 -6.74 -8.94 -15.51
N ASN A 63 -6.40 -9.27 -14.26
CA ASN A 63 -5.50 -8.44 -13.46
C ASN A 63 -4.03 -8.73 -13.72
N HIS A 64 -3.51 -8.19 -14.83
CA HIS A 64 -2.10 -8.28 -15.16
C HIS A 64 -1.22 -7.36 -14.29
N CYS A 65 -1.75 -6.23 -13.81
CA CYS A 65 -1.00 -5.29 -12.96
C CYS A 65 -0.50 -5.95 -11.68
N LYS A 66 -1.40 -6.66 -10.98
CA LYS A 66 -1.05 -7.40 -9.77
C LYS A 66 0.01 -8.47 -10.03
N ASN A 67 -0.16 -9.23 -11.10
CA ASN A 67 0.76 -10.30 -11.47
C ASN A 67 2.16 -9.75 -11.75
N ILE A 68 2.26 -8.67 -12.51
CA ILE A 68 3.55 -8.02 -12.83
C ILE A 68 4.23 -7.54 -11.54
N ILE A 69 3.54 -6.81 -10.68
CA ILE A 69 4.11 -6.31 -9.43
C ILE A 69 4.57 -7.46 -8.53
N GLN A 70 3.78 -8.54 -8.42
CA GLN A 70 4.14 -9.71 -7.63
C GLN A 70 5.37 -10.45 -8.19
N ILE A 71 5.49 -10.56 -9.50
CA ILE A 71 6.67 -11.14 -10.14
C ILE A 71 7.91 -10.30 -9.82
N TYR A 72 7.88 -8.99 -10.03
CA TYR A 72 9.00 -8.10 -9.70
C TYR A 72 9.37 -8.17 -8.23
N SER A 73 8.40 -8.09 -7.34
CA SER A 73 8.61 -8.23 -5.90
C SER A 73 9.26 -9.58 -5.54
N SER A 74 8.83 -10.65 -6.18
CA SER A 74 9.40 -11.99 -5.96
C SER A 74 10.86 -12.09 -6.43
N PHE A 75 11.21 -11.42 -7.51
CA PHE A 75 12.60 -11.35 -7.98
C PHE A 75 13.47 -10.50 -7.02
N LEU A 76 13.00 -9.34 -6.60
CA LEU A 76 13.74 -8.46 -5.70
C LEU A 76 14.03 -9.12 -4.34
N PHE A 77 13.07 -9.85 -3.81
CA PHE A 77 13.18 -10.51 -2.50
C PHE A 77 13.52 -12.00 -2.58
N ARG A 78 13.98 -12.48 -3.74
CA ARG A 78 14.40 -13.88 -3.91
C ARG A 78 15.56 -14.25 -3.00
N VAL A 79 16.49 -13.33 -2.83
CA VAL A 79 17.62 -13.48 -1.90
C VAL A 79 17.39 -12.58 -0.71
N ARG A 80 17.63 -13.10 0.50
CA ARG A 80 17.49 -12.30 1.73
C ARG A 80 18.48 -11.14 1.67
N PRO A 81 18.03 -9.88 1.84
CA PRO A 81 18.94 -8.73 1.85
C PRO A 81 19.92 -8.84 3.00
N SER A 82 21.20 -8.61 2.70
CA SER A 82 22.22 -8.43 3.73
C SER A 82 22.14 -7.01 4.27
N ARG A 83 22.19 -6.88 5.58
CA ARG A 83 22.20 -5.58 6.27
C ARG A 83 23.34 -5.55 7.27
N ASP A 84 24.06 -4.45 7.29
CA ASP A 84 25.05 -4.14 8.29
C ASP A 84 24.47 -3.10 9.24
N PHE A 85 24.31 -3.45 10.50
CA PHE A 85 23.80 -2.57 11.55
C PHE A 85 24.92 -1.98 12.41
N GLY A 86 26.17 -2.16 12.01
CA GLY A 86 27.33 -1.65 12.73
C GLY A 86 27.37 -2.11 14.19
N SER A 87 27.53 -1.16 15.11
CA SER A 87 27.62 -1.44 16.56
C SER A 87 26.32 -1.99 17.18
N MET A 88 25.21 -1.91 16.48
CA MET A 88 23.92 -2.42 16.97
C MET A 88 23.67 -3.89 16.61
N GLN A 89 24.59 -4.52 15.88
CA GLN A 89 24.42 -5.87 15.34
C GLN A 89 24.05 -6.93 16.39
N ASP A 90 24.61 -6.81 17.59
CA ASP A 90 24.45 -7.78 18.68
C ASP A 90 23.46 -7.31 19.77
N GLU A 91 22.71 -6.23 19.51
CA GLU A 91 21.75 -5.70 20.46
C GLU A 91 20.44 -6.53 20.47
N PRO A 92 20.00 -7.05 21.65
CA PRO A 92 18.78 -7.85 21.75
C PRO A 92 17.51 -7.10 21.25
N SER A 93 17.50 -5.78 21.42
CA SER A 93 16.39 -4.92 20.93
C SER A 93 16.30 -4.94 19.41
N LEU A 94 17.43 -4.95 18.71
CA LEU A 94 17.47 -5.07 17.25
C LEU A 94 16.97 -6.44 16.80
N GLU A 95 17.41 -7.52 17.45
CA GLU A 95 16.94 -8.87 17.12
C GLU A 95 15.42 -9.00 17.24
N SER A 96 14.85 -8.47 18.32
CA SER A 96 13.39 -8.43 18.52
C SER A 96 12.70 -7.64 17.42
N PHE A 97 13.22 -6.47 17.05
CA PHE A 97 12.67 -5.64 15.97
C PHE A 97 12.76 -6.35 14.61
N LEU A 98 13.84 -7.05 14.32
CA LEU A 98 13.98 -7.78 13.06
C LEU A 98 12.99 -8.93 12.92
N LYS A 99 12.59 -9.55 14.04
CA LYS A 99 11.62 -10.65 14.07
C LYS A 99 10.19 -10.18 13.99
N ASP A 100 9.89 -9.04 14.61
CA ASP A 100 8.55 -8.45 14.69
C ASP A 100 8.66 -6.93 14.58
N ALA A 101 8.61 -6.42 13.34
CA ALA A 101 8.85 -5.01 13.05
C ALA A 101 7.62 -4.12 13.24
N ASP A 102 6.42 -4.70 13.12
CA ASP A 102 5.13 -3.98 13.19
C ASP A 102 4.30 -4.30 14.45
N LEU A 103 4.81 -5.14 15.35
CA LEU A 103 4.10 -5.66 16.52
C LEU A 103 2.87 -6.53 16.20
N GLU A 104 2.74 -6.98 14.96
CA GLU A 104 1.69 -7.88 14.46
C GLU A 104 2.25 -9.25 14.06
N GLY A 105 3.54 -9.48 14.31
CA GLY A 105 4.26 -10.73 13.99
C GLY A 105 4.96 -10.72 12.64
N ASN A 106 5.01 -9.58 11.94
CA ASN A 106 5.70 -9.49 10.66
C ASN A 106 7.18 -9.08 10.87
N ASN A 107 8.08 -9.86 10.31
CA ASN A 107 9.49 -9.51 10.33
C ASN A 107 9.79 -8.32 9.38
N LEU A 108 10.94 -7.65 9.63
CA LEU A 108 11.34 -6.48 8.86
C LEU A 108 11.36 -6.73 7.34
N ASN A 109 11.74 -7.92 6.88
CA ASN A 109 11.75 -8.23 5.43
C ASN A 109 10.33 -8.25 4.85
N SER A 110 9.36 -8.76 5.59
CA SER A 110 7.95 -8.77 5.17
C SER A 110 7.40 -7.34 5.08
N VAL A 111 7.69 -6.50 6.07
CA VAL A 111 7.28 -5.08 6.07
C VAL A 111 7.90 -4.33 4.89
N VAL A 112 9.21 -4.50 4.65
CA VAL A 112 9.89 -3.85 3.52
C VAL A 112 9.37 -4.37 2.17
N LYS A 113 9.07 -5.67 2.05
CA LYS A 113 8.46 -6.23 0.84
C LYS A 113 7.07 -5.65 0.58
N GLN A 114 6.26 -5.48 1.62
CA GLN A 114 4.95 -4.84 1.52
C GLN A 114 5.06 -3.37 1.11
N ALA A 115 5.98 -2.63 1.71
CA ALA A 115 6.28 -1.25 1.34
C ALA A 115 6.73 -1.13 -0.12
N GLN A 116 7.57 -2.05 -0.60
CA GLN A 116 7.96 -2.10 -2.01
C GLN A 116 6.77 -2.33 -2.94
N ASN A 117 5.83 -3.19 -2.57
CA ASN A 117 4.62 -3.39 -3.37
C ASN A 117 3.80 -2.11 -3.45
N TYR A 118 3.60 -1.40 -2.33
CA TYR A 118 2.90 -0.11 -2.33
C TYR A 118 3.66 0.96 -3.12
N ALA A 119 4.99 1.02 -2.99
CA ALA A 119 5.80 1.92 -3.80
C ALA A 119 5.69 1.62 -5.31
N SER A 120 5.54 0.36 -5.69
CA SER A 120 5.31 -0.03 -7.09
C SER A 120 3.93 0.37 -7.61
N ILE A 121 2.91 0.43 -6.73
CA ILE A 121 1.54 0.83 -7.09
C ILE A 121 1.43 2.36 -7.18
N TYR A 122 1.92 3.08 -6.16
CA TYR A 122 1.71 4.52 -6.00
C TYR A 122 2.88 5.39 -6.45
N GLY A 123 4.04 4.79 -6.77
CA GLY A 123 5.28 5.49 -7.06
C GLY A 123 6.08 5.88 -5.81
N HIS A 124 5.48 5.78 -4.62
CA HIS A 124 6.12 6.07 -3.33
C HIS A 124 5.46 5.30 -2.19
N CYS A 125 6.16 5.19 -1.07
CA CYS A 125 5.64 4.66 0.18
C CYS A 125 6.34 5.36 1.35
N PHE A 126 5.58 5.71 2.37
CA PHE A 126 6.12 6.27 3.61
C PHE A 126 6.16 5.19 4.68
N LEU A 127 7.30 5.05 5.34
CA LEU A 127 7.46 4.22 6.53
C LEU A 127 7.62 5.14 7.73
N MET A 128 6.75 5.00 8.70
CA MET A 128 6.84 5.71 9.97
C MET A 128 7.45 4.78 11.02
N LEU A 129 8.52 5.24 11.65
CA LEU A 129 9.11 4.61 12.81
C LEU A 129 8.58 5.32 14.05
N ASP A 130 7.92 4.59 14.94
CA ASP A 130 7.44 5.12 16.20
C ASP A 130 7.99 4.31 17.36
N LYS A 131 8.18 4.99 18.48
CA LYS A 131 8.58 4.37 19.74
C LYS A 131 7.35 4.33 20.65
N PRO A 132 6.93 3.14 21.12
CA PRO A 132 5.83 3.08 22.07
C PRO A 132 6.19 3.89 23.34
N ASN A 133 5.25 4.64 23.84
CA ASN A 133 5.42 5.50 25.03
C ASN A 133 5.46 4.67 26.32
N VAL A 134 6.31 3.63 26.34
CA VAL A 134 6.48 2.73 27.47
C VAL A 134 7.97 2.75 27.82
N THR A 135 8.27 3.02 29.08
CA THR A 135 9.61 2.94 29.67
C THR A 135 9.99 1.47 29.94
N THR A 136 9.95 0.62 28.93
CA THR A 136 10.49 -0.73 29.05
C THR A 136 11.80 -0.82 28.26
N ASN A 137 12.86 -1.25 28.93
CA ASN A 137 14.16 -1.50 28.31
C ASN A 137 14.15 -2.80 27.45
N THR A 138 13.05 -3.53 27.45
CA THR A 138 12.87 -4.75 26.68
C THR A 138 11.44 -4.78 26.12
N ARG A 139 11.31 -5.18 24.87
CA ARG A 139 10.01 -5.61 24.34
C ARG A 139 9.54 -6.82 25.15
N ALA A 140 8.34 -6.73 25.69
CA ALA A 140 7.68 -7.86 26.32
C ALA A 140 7.30 -8.91 25.28
#